data_d9e6aebf0df9b9296a81221c380d50e8
#
_entry.id   d9e6aebf0df9b9296a81221c380d50e8
#
_cell.length_a   1.000
_cell.length_b   1.000
_cell.length_c   1.000
_cell.angle_alpha   90.00
_cell.angle_beta   90.00
_cell.angle_gamma   90.00
#
_symmetry.space_group_name_H-M   'P 1'
#
loop_
_entity.id
_entity.type
_entity.pdbx_description
1 polymer ?
#
loop_
_entity_poly.entity_id
_entity_poly.type
_entity_poly.pdbx_seq_one_letter_code
_entity_poly.pdbx_strand_id
1 'polypeptide(L)'
;FKEIISELKSFKFLVCGVSNIKKEVYSDFKKFKNVTLYFDRTYEAVSSSDVAVVMSGTASLEVSLLKVPQVVVYKTSYLSYLIGRLLIQTKYISLINLILDKDVVTELIQGDFNKERVISEIDMLYKKNKRIKISKRYDELRNIIGNKIPENEVCEMLVKDL
;
A
#
# COMPACT_ATOMS: atom_id res chain seq x y z
N PHE A 1 8.23 3.37 10.19
CA PHE A 1 8.69 3.83 8.86
C PHE A 1 9.99 4.64 8.91
N LYS A 2 10.22 5.52 9.89
CA LYS A 2 11.43 6.33 9.98
C LYS A 2 12.72 5.49 9.99
N GLU A 3 12.74 4.38 10.70
CA GLU A 3 13.87 3.44 10.75
C GLU A 3 14.13 2.80 9.38
N ILE A 4 13.07 2.42 8.66
CA ILE A 4 13.16 1.86 7.30
C ILE A 4 13.79 2.88 6.35
N ILE A 5 13.31 4.12 6.38
CA ILE A 5 13.84 5.23 5.56
C ILE A 5 15.33 5.50 5.89
N SER A 6 15.70 5.44 7.17
CA SER A 6 17.09 5.66 7.61
C SER A 6 18.04 4.58 7.10
N GLU A 7 17.56 3.36 6.93
CA GLU A 7 18.36 2.22 6.49
C GLU A 7 18.47 2.17 4.96
N LEU A 8 17.37 2.40 4.26
CA LEU A 8 17.32 2.36 2.80
C LEU A 8 17.69 3.70 2.16
N LYS A 9 18.93 4.18 2.42
CA LYS A 9 19.41 5.50 1.97
C LYS A 9 19.51 5.66 0.45
N SER A 10 19.65 4.57 -0.30
CA SER A 10 19.70 4.57 -1.77
C SER A 10 18.34 4.72 -2.43
N PHE A 11 17.26 4.54 -1.67
CA PHE A 11 15.90 4.68 -2.16
C PHE A 11 15.40 6.12 -2.03
N LYS A 12 14.57 6.54 -2.98
CA LYS A 12 13.75 7.76 -2.85
C LYS A 12 12.38 7.36 -2.34
N PHE A 13 11.92 8.02 -1.29
CA PHE A 13 10.63 7.77 -0.68
C PHE A 13 9.64 8.88 -1.02
N LEU A 14 8.47 8.50 -1.51
CA LEU A 14 7.33 9.38 -1.69
C LEU A 14 6.35 9.08 -0.55
N VAL A 15 6.17 10.02 0.35
CA VAL A 15 5.24 9.88 1.49
C VAL A 15 3.98 10.66 1.16
N CYS A 16 2.88 9.92 1.00
CA CYS A 16 1.58 10.50 0.72
C CYS A 16 0.91 10.95 2.01
N GLY A 17 0.59 12.21 2.09
CA GLY A 17 -0.15 12.83 3.16
C GLY A 17 -1.51 13.32 2.67
N VAL A 18 -2.46 13.49 3.59
CA VAL A 18 -3.79 14.02 3.33
C VAL A 18 -3.95 15.35 4.07
N SER A 19 -4.64 16.31 3.44
CA SER A 19 -4.77 17.68 3.96
C SER A 19 -5.63 17.77 5.22
N ASN A 20 -6.51 16.80 5.46
CA ASN A 20 -7.33 16.72 6.68
C ASN A 20 -6.53 16.31 7.93
N ILE A 21 -5.27 15.88 7.79
CA ILE A 21 -4.35 15.60 8.89
C ILE A 21 -3.36 16.77 9.02
N LYS A 22 -3.16 17.23 10.25
CA LYS A 22 -2.23 18.33 10.53
C LYS A 22 -0.84 18.04 9.96
N LYS A 23 -0.29 18.98 9.19
CA LYS A 23 1.02 18.83 8.51
C LYS A 23 2.19 18.56 9.46
N GLU A 24 2.05 18.94 10.73
CA GLU A 24 3.05 18.69 11.77
C GLU A 24 3.30 17.20 12.02
N VAL A 25 2.30 16.34 11.77
CA VAL A 25 2.43 14.88 11.84
C VAL A 25 3.49 14.36 10.86
N TYR A 26 3.66 15.05 9.75
CA TYR A 26 4.62 14.71 8.71
C TYR A 26 5.99 15.41 8.88
N SER A 27 6.14 16.29 9.89
CA SER A 27 7.35 17.12 10.08
C SER A 27 8.63 16.30 10.20
N ASP A 28 8.55 15.14 10.87
CA ASP A 28 9.70 14.26 11.05
C ASP A 28 10.24 13.66 9.75
N PHE A 29 9.39 13.51 8.75
CA PHE A 29 9.82 13.01 7.44
C PHE A 29 10.65 14.03 6.67
N LYS A 30 10.48 15.34 6.95
CA LYS A 30 11.26 16.41 6.33
C LYS A 30 12.76 16.37 6.70
N LYS A 31 13.11 15.62 7.77
CA LYS A 31 14.52 15.46 8.20
C LYS A 31 15.30 14.53 7.28
N PHE A 32 14.62 13.74 6.45
CA PHE A 32 15.25 12.80 5.53
C PHE A 32 15.41 13.40 4.15
N LYS A 33 16.65 13.49 3.66
CA LYS A 33 16.97 14.07 2.33
C LYS A 33 16.41 13.28 1.16
N ASN A 34 16.13 11.99 1.37
CA ASN A 34 15.61 11.05 0.37
C ASN A 34 14.08 10.91 0.45
N VAL A 35 13.38 11.78 1.18
CA VAL A 35 11.92 11.79 1.29
C VAL A 35 11.33 13.01 0.60
N THR A 36 10.28 12.79 -0.19
CA THR A 36 9.41 13.83 -0.74
C THR A 36 8.01 13.63 -0.22
N LEU A 37 7.39 14.70 0.28
CA LEU A 37 6.00 14.68 0.76
C LEU A 37 5.06 15.09 -0.36
N TYR A 38 4.06 14.26 -0.61
CA TYR A 38 2.95 14.52 -1.54
C TYR A 38 1.67 14.67 -0.75
N PHE A 39 1.00 15.81 -0.87
CA PHE A 39 -0.30 16.04 -0.23
C PHE A 39 -1.39 16.04 -1.28
N ASP A 40 -2.43 15.22 -1.06
CA ASP A 40 -3.61 15.08 -1.94
C ASP A 40 -3.27 14.73 -3.41
N ARG A 41 -2.10 14.10 -3.62
CA ARG A 41 -1.57 13.66 -4.92
C ARG A 41 -1.10 12.21 -4.85
N THR A 42 -1.88 11.37 -4.18
CA THR A 42 -1.52 9.97 -3.93
C THR A 42 -1.35 9.18 -5.22
N TYR A 43 -2.27 9.35 -6.18
CA TYR A 43 -2.20 8.65 -7.48
C TYR A 43 -0.92 8.95 -8.25
N GLU A 44 -0.53 10.21 -8.28
CA GLU A 44 0.69 10.64 -8.96
C GLU A 44 1.93 10.04 -8.29
N ALA A 45 2.00 10.10 -6.96
CA ALA A 45 3.09 9.51 -6.21
C ALA A 45 3.16 7.99 -6.42
N VAL A 46 2.03 7.29 -6.34
CA VAL A 46 1.97 5.84 -6.54
C VAL A 46 2.34 5.47 -7.97
N SER A 47 1.77 6.12 -8.99
CA SER A 47 2.05 5.82 -10.40
C SER A 47 3.52 6.01 -10.79
N SER A 48 4.23 6.90 -10.09
CA SER A 48 5.66 7.14 -10.29
C SER A 48 6.58 6.26 -9.44
N SER A 49 6.00 5.35 -8.63
CA SER A 49 6.75 4.50 -7.71
C SER A 49 7.01 3.11 -8.29
N ASP A 50 8.16 2.53 -7.96
CA ASP A 50 8.50 1.14 -8.31
C ASP A 50 7.81 0.13 -7.39
N VAL A 51 7.64 0.49 -6.12
CA VAL A 51 7.08 -0.35 -5.06
C VAL A 51 6.33 0.52 -4.06
N ALA A 52 5.26 0.01 -3.48
CA ALA A 52 4.49 0.71 -2.45
C ALA A 52 4.45 -0.07 -1.13
N VAL A 53 4.48 0.66 -0.02
CA VAL A 53 4.14 0.15 1.32
C VAL A 53 2.82 0.80 1.71
N VAL A 54 1.78 0.00 1.88
CA VAL A 54 0.40 0.47 1.95
C VAL A 54 -0.26 0.01 3.23
N MET A 55 -0.98 0.90 3.91
CA MET A 55 -1.86 0.47 5.00
C MET A 55 -3.02 -0.35 4.44
N SER A 56 -3.45 -1.39 5.20
CA SER A 56 -4.62 -2.18 4.81
C SER A 56 -5.86 -1.28 4.70
N GLY A 57 -6.62 -1.47 3.61
CA GLY A 57 -7.83 -0.71 3.28
C GLY A 57 -8.00 -0.59 1.76
N THR A 58 -8.82 0.36 1.33
CA THR A 58 -9.07 0.64 -0.11
C THR A 58 -7.80 1.00 -0.87
N ALA A 59 -6.83 1.65 -0.21
CA ALA A 59 -5.56 2.01 -0.81
C ALA A 59 -4.81 0.82 -1.43
N SER A 60 -4.92 -0.39 -0.85
CA SER A 60 -4.31 -1.59 -1.43
C SER A 60 -4.93 -1.99 -2.78
N LEU A 61 -6.22 -1.75 -2.95
CA LEU A 61 -6.93 -1.97 -4.21
C LEU A 61 -6.51 -0.94 -5.25
N GLU A 62 -6.48 0.33 -4.89
CA GLU A 62 -6.08 1.44 -5.76
C GLU A 62 -4.64 1.24 -6.31
N VAL A 63 -3.70 0.91 -5.44
CA VAL A 63 -2.31 0.61 -5.82
C VAL A 63 -2.23 -0.58 -6.78
N SER A 64 -3.09 -1.60 -6.59
CA SER A 64 -3.18 -2.75 -7.50
C SER A 64 -3.70 -2.36 -8.89
N LEU A 65 -4.69 -1.48 -8.96
CA LEU A 65 -5.23 -0.96 -10.23
C LEU A 65 -4.20 -0.12 -10.99
N LEU A 66 -3.32 0.59 -10.27
CA LEU A 66 -2.17 1.31 -10.82
C LEU A 66 -0.99 0.38 -11.18
N LYS A 67 -1.13 -0.93 -10.96
CA LYS A 67 -0.12 -1.97 -11.25
C LYS A 67 1.21 -1.80 -10.52
N VAL A 68 1.22 -1.12 -9.38
CA VAL A 68 2.42 -0.96 -8.56
C VAL A 68 2.54 -2.13 -7.58
N PRO A 69 3.65 -2.88 -7.59
CA PRO A 69 3.88 -3.94 -6.60
C PRO A 69 3.89 -3.38 -5.19
N GLN A 70 3.24 -4.08 -4.26
CA GLN A 70 3.08 -3.56 -2.90
C GLN A 70 3.24 -4.62 -1.82
N VAL A 71 3.58 -4.15 -0.63
CA VAL A 71 3.41 -4.86 0.63
C VAL A 71 2.37 -4.13 1.47
N VAL A 72 1.40 -4.89 1.98
CA VAL A 72 0.34 -4.33 2.83
C VAL A 72 0.74 -4.49 4.29
N VAL A 73 0.61 -3.42 5.06
CA VAL A 73 0.94 -3.39 6.48
C VAL A 73 -0.28 -3.05 7.30
N TYR A 74 -0.38 -3.65 8.50
CA TYR A 74 -1.47 -3.35 9.42
C TYR A 74 -1.00 -3.44 10.86
N LYS A 75 -1.27 -2.40 11.64
CA LYS A 75 -1.00 -2.37 13.07
C LYS A 75 -2.08 -1.60 13.79
N THR A 76 -2.65 -2.22 14.79
CA THR A 76 -3.65 -1.62 15.68
C THR A 76 -3.37 -2.00 17.13
N SER A 77 -4.15 -1.51 18.08
CA SER A 77 -4.02 -1.95 19.46
C SER A 77 -4.23 -3.46 19.58
N TYR A 78 -3.51 -4.11 20.49
CA TYR A 78 -3.61 -5.57 20.65
C TYR A 78 -5.04 -6.03 20.95
N LEU A 79 -5.76 -5.25 21.77
CA LEU A 79 -7.15 -5.53 22.11
C LEU A 79 -8.08 -5.42 20.89
N SER A 80 -7.94 -4.36 20.10
CA SER A 80 -8.72 -4.18 18.85
C SER A 80 -8.42 -5.28 17.83
N TYR A 81 -7.17 -5.70 17.73
CA TYR A 81 -6.78 -6.81 16.87
C TYR A 81 -7.42 -8.14 17.31
N LEU A 82 -7.39 -8.43 18.61
CA LEU A 82 -7.96 -9.66 19.16
C LEU A 82 -9.48 -9.72 18.94
N ILE A 83 -10.18 -8.63 19.21
CA ILE A 83 -11.63 -8.49 18.96
C ILE A 83 -11.93 -8.65 17.47
N GLY A 84 -11.20 -7.94 16.62
CA GLY A 84 -11.35 -8.04 15.17
C GLY A 84 -11.15 -9.47 14.67
N ARG A 85 -10.14 -10.17 15.15
CA ARG A 85 -9.86 -11.56 14.76
C ARG A 85 -10.92 -12.56 15.23
N LEU A 86 -11.57 -12.29 16.36
CA LEU A 86 -12.69 -13.12 16.85
C LEU A 86 -13.97 -12.90 16.03
N LEU A 87 -14.20 -11.66 15.59
CA LEU A 87 -15.41 -11.29 14.85
C LEU A 87 -15.28 -11.52 13.33
N ILE A 88 -14.08 -11.41 12.78
CA ILE A 88 -13.83 -11.46 11.34
C ILE A 88 -13.01 -12.72 11.03
N GLN A 89 -13.67 -13.75 10.54
CA GLN A 89 -13.05 -15.02 10.13
C GLN A 89 -12.45 -14.96 8.72
N THR A 90 -11.93 -13.80 8.30
CA THR A 90 -11.30 -13.66 7.00
C THR A 90 -9.83 -14.08 7.04
N LYS A 91 -9.41 -14.79 5.98
CA LYS A 91 -8.03 -15.23 5.81
C LYS A 91 -7.09 -14.05 5.51
N TYR A 92 -7.60 -13.01 4.87
CA TYR A 92 -6.84 -11.86 4.36
C TYR A 92 -7.39 -10.54 4.90
N ILE A 93 -6.56 -9.49 4.90
CA ILE A 93 -6.95 -8.13 5.29
C ILE A 93 -6.89 -7.14 4.13
N SER A 94 -6.14 -7.43 3.07
CA SER A 94 -6.11 -6.59 1.88
C SER A 94 -7.23 -6.96 0.91
N LEU A 95 -7.86 -5.97 0.31
CA LEU A 95 -8.97 -6.20 -0.63
C LEU A 95 -8.55 -7.04 -1.83
N ILE A 96 -7.32 -6.88 -2.32
CA ILE A 96 -6.85 -7.69 -3.44
C ILE A 96 -6.76 -9.18 -3.10
N ASN A 97 -6.21 -9.54 -1.94
CA ASN A 97 -6.12 -10.94 -1.52
C ASN A 97 -7.51 -11.52 -1.25
N LEU A 98 -8.42 -10.71 -0.66
CA LEU A 98 -9.81 -11.10 -0.41
C LEU A 98 -10.58 -11.35 -1.71
N ILE A 99 -10.52 -10.44 -2.68
CA ILE A 99 -11.26 -10.55 -3.95
C ILE A 99 -10.77 -11.73 -4.77
N LEU A 100 -9.46 -11.97 -4.79
CA LEU A 100 -8.87 -13.08 -5.55
C LEU A 100 -8.82 -14.39 -4.77
N ASP A 101 -9.10 -14.37 -3.47
CA ASP A 101 -8.89 -15.50 -2.54
C ASP A 101 -7.50 -16.15 -2.70
N LYS A 102 -6.47 -15.31 -2.81
CA LYS A 102 -5.07 -15.72 -3.07
C LYS A 102 -4.08 -14.81 -2.36
N ASP A 103 -2.92 -15.36 -2.00
CA ASP A 103 -1.77 -14.60 -1.51
C ASP A 103 -1.09 -13.86 -2.67
N VAL A 104 -1.66 -12.75 -3.10
CA VAL A 104 -1.12 -11.91 -4.19
C VAL A 104 -0.07 -10.96 -3.67
N VAL A 105 -0.41 -10.26 -2.59
CA VAL A 105 0.47 -9.31 -1.89
C VAL A 105 0.75 -9.81 -0.48
N THR A 106 1.96 -9.58 0.01
CA THR A 106 2.32 -9.93 1.38
C THR A 106 1.63 -8.98 2.35
N GLU A 107 1.03 -9.55 3.40
CA GLU A 107 0.39 -8.81 4.48
C GLU A 107 1.23 -8.95 5.76
N LEU A 108 1.76 -7.84 6.25
CA LEU A 108 2.52 -7.80 7.50
C LEU A 108 1.64 -7.23 8.60
N ILE A 109 1.18 -8.12 9.49
CA ILE A 109 0.16 -7.81 10.49
C ILE A 109 0.80 -7.80 11.88
N GLN A 110 0.53 -6.77 12.68
CA GLN A 110 0.95 -6.65 14.08
C GLN A 110 2.47 -6.88 14.28
N GLY A 111 2.88 -8.00 14.84
CA GLY A 111 4.29 -8.36 15.10
C GLY A 111 5.12 -8.59 13.83
N ASP A 112 4.48 -9.05 12.74
CA ASP A 112 5.13 -9.20 11.44
C ASP A 112 5.44 -7.85 10.79
N PHE A 113 4.72 -6.80 11.16
CA PHE A 113 5.03 -5.44 10.73
C PHE A 113 6.21 -4.90 11.54
N ASN A 114 7.41 -5.31 11.19
CA ASN A 114 8.68 -4.82 11.72
C ASN A 114 9.60 -4.38 10.58
N LYS A 115 10.68 -3.71 10.94
CA LYS A 115 11.61 -3.09 9.99
C LYS A 115 12.22 -4.13 9.03
N GLU A 116 12.73 -5.21 9.59
CA GLU A 116 13.44 -6.27 8.87
C GLU A 116 12.54 -6.93 7.83
N ARG A 117 11.30 -7.24 8.22
CA ARG A 117 10.31 -7.85 7.32
C ARG A 117 9.91 -6.91 6.19
N VAL A 118 9.66 -5.62 6.49
CA VAL A 118 9.31 -4.64 5.44
C VAL A 118 10.44 -4.47 4.43
N ILE A 119 11.70 -4.35 4.89
CA ILE A 119 12.86 -4.23 4.02
C ILE A 119 12.99 -5.48 3.14
N SER A 120 12.90 -6.67 3.74
CA SER A 120 12.96 -7.94 3.00
C SER A 120 11.88 -8.03 1.92
N GLU A 121 10.63 -7.61 2.22
CA GLU A 121 9.55 -7.62 1.23
C GLU A 121 9.77 -6.59 0.11
N ILE A 122 10.28 -5.40 0.44
CA ILE A 122 10.66 -4.41 -0.58
C ILE A 122 11.68 -5.04 -1.54
N ASP A 123 12.76 -5.66 -1.04
CA ASP A 123 13.78 -6.29 -1.85
C ASP A 123 13.20 -7.42 -2.72
N MET A 124 12.27 -8.20 -2.17
CA MET A 124 11.57 -9.26 -2.93
C MET A 124 10.73 -8.69 -4.07
N LEU A 125 10.10 -7.52 -3.87
CA LEU A 125 9.28 -6.87 -4.88
C LEU A 125 10.10 -6.31 -6.06
N TYR A 126 11.40 -6.09 -5.90
CA TYR A 126 12.30 -5.75 -7.01
C TYR A 126 12.70 -6.95 -7.88
N LYS A 127 12.50 -8.19 -7.40
CA LYS A 127 12.82 -9.39 -8.20
C LYS A 127 11.87 -9.55 -9.37
N LYS A 128 12.43 -9.66 -10.59
CA LYS A 128 11.69 -9.76 -11.85
C LYS A 128 10.56 -10.81 -11.81
N ASN A 129 10.86 -12.00 -11.31
CA ASN A 129 9.88 -13.09 -11.25
C ASN A 129 8.68 -12.78 -10.34
N LYS A 130 8.93 -12.10 -9.20
CA LYS A 130 7.87 -11.68 -8.27
C LYS A 130 6.99 -10.62 -8.92
N ARG A 131 7.60 -9.61 -9.59
CA ARG A 131 6.88 -8.54 -10.30
C ARG A 131 5.97 -9.10 -11.40
N ILE A 132 6.48 -10.02 -12.23
CA ILE A 132 5.68 -10.66 -13.29
C ILE A 132 4.48 -11.40 -12.68
N LYS A 133 4.69 -12.15 -11.60
CA LYS A 133 3.60 -12.88 -10.94
C LYS A 133 2.54 -11.94 -10.38
N ILE A 134 2.95 -10.86 -9.72
CA ILE A 134 2.03 -9.85 -9.17
C ILE A 134 1.26 -9.16 -10.31
N SER A 135 1.94 -8.73 -11.37
CA SER A 135 1.30 -8.06 -12.51
C SER A 135 0.18 -8.91 -13.12
N LYS A 136 0.41 -10.21 -13.33
CA LYS A 136 -0.63 -11.13 -13.82
C LYS A 136 -1.85 -11.20 -12.89
N ARG A 137 -1.64 -11.13 -11.58
CA ARG A 137 -2.73 -11.12 -10.59
C ARG A 137 -3.48 -9.79 -10.58
N TYR A 138 -2.80 -8.69 -10.82
CA TYR A 138 -3.44 -7.39 -10.96
C TYR A 138 -4.30 -7.32 -12.24
N ASP A 139 -3.88 -7.97 -13.33
CA ASP A 139 -4.70 -8.11 -14.53
C ASP A 139 -5.95 -8.99 -14.26
N GLU A 140 -5.79 -10.10 -13.50
CA GLU A 140 -6.91 -10.94 -13.04
C GLU A 140 -7.91 -10.13 -12.22
N LEU A 141 -7.43 -9.33 -11.26
CA LEU A 141 -8.26 -8.43 -10.45
C LEU A 141 -9.04 -7.44 -11.32
N ARG A 142 -8.36 -6.79 -12.27
CA ARG A 142 -8.98 -5.82 -13.17
C ARG A 142 -10.12 -6.45 -13.99
N ASN A 143 -9.94 -7.68 -14.44
CA ASN A 143 -10.97 -8.42 -15.17
C ASN A 143 -12.20 -8.74 -14.30
N ILE A 144 -12.01 -9.02 -12.99
CA ILE A 144 -13.10 -9.30 -12.05
C ILE A 144 -13.89 -8.02 -11.72
N ILE A 145 -13.18 -6.92 -11.45
CA ILE A 145 -13.82 -5.62 -11.11
C ILE A 145 -14.55 -5.05 -12.32
N GLY A 146 -14.16 -5.46 -13.51
CA GLY A 146 -14.73 -5.06 -14.80
C GLY A 146 -13.91 -3.97 -15.49
N ASN A 147 -13.85 -4.11 -16.82
CA ASN A 147 -13.23 -3.11 -17.71
C ASN A 147 -14.03 -1.78 -17.79
N LYS A 148 -15.02 -1.59 -16.90
CA LYS A 148 -15.98 -0.50 -16.94
C LYS A 148 -15.62 0.72 -16.10
N ILE A 149 -14.45 0.70 -15.46
CA ILE A 149 -13.98 1.92 -14.82
C ILE A 149 -12.86 2.47 -15.70
N PRO A 150 -13.15 3.42 -16.62
CA PRO A 150 -12.13 4.19 -17.30
C PRO A 150 -11.23 4.83 -16.23
N GLU A 151 -9.94 4.91 -16.49
CA GLU A 151 -8.98 5.54 -15.57
C GLU A 151 -9.44 6.95 -15.13
N ASN A 152 -10.22 7.63 -15.96
CA ASN A 152 -10.83 8.93 -15.68
C ASN A 152 -12.07 8.85 -14.75
N GLU A 153 -12.87 7.79 -14.78
CA GLU A 153 -14.05 7.66 -13.93
C GLU A 153 -13.70 7.32 -12.48
N VAL A 154 -12.61 6.58 -12.23
CA VAL A 154 -12.10 6.35 -10.86
C VAL A 154 -11.67 7.69 -10.24
N CYS A 155 -11.00 8.54 -11.00
CA CYS A 155 -10.65 9.88 -10.56
C CYS A 155 -11.90 10.75 -10.32
N GLU A 156 -12.90 10.69 -11.20
CA GLU A 156 -14.13 11.47 -11.06
C GLU A 156 -15.06 10.98 -9.94
N MET A 157 -15.15 9.67 -9.70
CA MET A 157 -15.91 9.12 -8.57
C MET A 157 -15.30 9.49 -7.23
N LEU A 158 -13.96 9.46 -7.13
CA LEU A 158 -13.25 9.81 -5.90
C LEU A 158 -13.19 11.31 -5.64
N VAL A 159 -13.33 12.15 -6.68
CA VAL A 159 -13.38 13.62 -6.55
C VAL A 159 -14.80 14.11 -6.23
N LYS A 160 -15.85 13.34 -6.56
CA LYS A 160 -17.25 13.73 -6.25
C LYS A 160 -17.69 13.47 -4.82
N ASP A 161 -16.97 12.59 -4.08
CA ASP A 161 -17.26 12.26 -2.69
C ASP A 161 -16.34 13.02 -1.69
N LEU A 162 -15.59 14.01 -2.16
CA LEU A 162 -14.80 14.98 -1.37
C LEU A 162 -15.45 16.38 -1.46
#